data_e2696df4d46fc58beee4bace018883d9
#
_entry.id   e2696df4d46fc58beee4bace018883d9
#
_cell.length_a   1.000
_cell.length_b   1.000
_cell.length_c   1.000
_cell.angle_alpha   90.00
_cell.angle_beta   90.00
_cell.angle_gamma   90.00
#
_symmetry.space_group_name_H-M   'P 1'
#
loop_
_entity.id
_entity.type
_entity.pdbx_description
1 polymer ?
#
loop_
_entity_poly.entity_id
_entity_poly.type
_entity_poly.pdbx_seq_one_letter_code
_entity_poly.pdbx_strand_id
1 'polypeptide(L)'
;MTKVSQRGITLIEMVVVVTIISLIVAITLPAVTSGLDSLRLHQAVRDVVSLFDAGLSRAERSQQVVEISVSQHDNALWIDAPDAHFERRMELPEGVSITRVLPEVPNEDESGVRSFFLYPGGSVPRFGIEMRNRRGVLRRVSVDSITGVPRITSPEEQPNG
;
A
#
# COMPACT_ATOMS: atom_id res chain seq x y z
N MET A 1 18.30 -46.82 46.58
CA MET A 1 19.03 -45.75 45.81
C MET A 1 18.96 -46.08 44.35
N THR A 2 18.05 -45.43 43.64
CA THR A 2 17.86 -45.65 42.22
C THR A 2 18.88 -44.77 41.44
N LYS A 3 19.77 -45.43 40.73
CA LYS A 3 20.81 -44.83 39.92
C LYS A 3 20.14 -44.22 38.66
N VAL A 4 19.96 -42.91 38.59
CA VAL A 4 19.50 -42.22 37.40
C VAL A 4 20.62 -42.29 36.36
N SER A 5 20.39 -43.07 35.29
CA SER A 5 21.29 -43.15 34.16
C SER A 5 21.28 -41.81 33.40
N GLN A 6 22.34 -41.02 33.51
CA GLN A 6 22.56 -39.85 32.69
C GLN A 6 22.93 -40.31 31.27
N ARG A 7 21.98 -40.18 30.33
CA ARG A 7 22.25 -40.34 28.89
C ARG A 7 22.82 -39.02 28.35
N GLY A 8 24.05 -39.03 27.91
CA GLY A 8 24.67 -37.94 27.20
C GLY A 8 24.14 -37.88 25.76
N ILE A 9 23.94 -36.66 25.23
CA ILE A 9 23.60 -36.43 23.83
C ILE A 9 24.80 -36.72 22.95
N THR A 10 24.60 -37.47 21.86
CA THR A 10 25.69 -37.79 20.92
C THR A 10 25.90 -36.65 19.93
N LEU A 11 27.12 -36.48 19.41
CA LEU A 11 27.44 -35.46 18.43
C LEU A 11 26.59 -35.61 17.16
N ILE A 12 26.33 -36.85 16.74
CA ILE A 12 25.49 -37.13 15.56
C ILE A 12 24.03 -36.71 15.77
N GLU A 13 23.50 -36.85 16.96
CA GLU A 13 22.13 -36.45 17.32
C GLU A 13 21.99 -34.93 17.18
N MET A 14 22.98 -34.15 17.63
CA MET A 14 23.00 -32.68 17.47
C MET A 14 23.12 -32.28 16.02
N VAL A 15 23.94 -32.96 15.21
CA VAL A 15 24.07 -32.67 13.77
C VAL A 15 22.75 -32.91 13.04
N VAL A 16 22.07 -34.03 13.36
CA VAL A 16 20.76 -34.33 12.74
C VAL A 16 19.71 -33.31 13.14
N VAL A 17 19.66 -32.93 14.42
CA VAL A 17 18.70 -31.91 14.90
C VAL A 17 18.93 -30.56 14.21
N VAL A 18 20.19 -30.08 14.16
CA VAL A 18 20.50 -28.78 13.47
C VAL A 18 20.19 -28.85 11.98
N THR A 19 20.44 -29.98 11.33
CA THR A 19 20.12 -30.19 9.94
C THR A 19 18.60 -30.09 9.68
N ILE A 20 17.79 -30.76 10.52
CA ILE A 20 16.32 -30.69 10.40
C ILE A 20 15.81 -29.27 10.65
N ILE A 21 16.30 -28.60 11.70
CA ILE A 21 15.91 -27.20 11.98
C ILE A 21 16.27 -26.29 10.80
N SER A 22 17.49 -26.43 10.26
CA SER A 22 17.94 -25.64 9.12
C SER A 22 17.04 -25.83 7.89
N LEU A 23 16.61 -27.05 7.63
CA LEU A 23 15.71 -27.37 6.52
C LEU A 23 14.32 -26.75 6.72
N ILE A 24 13.76 -26.82 7.93
CA ILE A 24 12.48 -26.20 8.27
C ILE A 24 12.56 -24.68 8.08
N VAL A 25 13.61 -24.04 8.62
CA VAL A 25 13.82 -22.59 8.49
C VAL A 25 13.95 -22.17 7.03
N ALA A 26 14.71 -22.92 6.22
CA ALA A 26 14.92 -22.64 4.81
C ALA A 26 13.60 -22.60 3.98
N ILE A 27 12.64 -23.43 4.35
CA ILE A 27 11.34 -23.50 3.67
C ILE A 27 10.36 -22.43 4.22
N THR A 28 10.42 -22.18 5.53
CA THR A 28 9.42 -21.32 6.21
C THR A 28 9.67 -19.83 5.96
N LEU A 29 10.94 -19.37 5.96
CA LEU A 29 11.28 -17.96 5.81
C LEU A 29 10.71 -17.32 4.53
N PRO A 30 10.86 -17.90 3.33
CA PRO A 30 10.31 -17.30 2.10
C PRO A 30 8.77 -17.26 2.09
N ALA A 31 8.10 -18.18 2.75
CA ALA A 31 6.65 -18.18 2.84
C ALA A 31 6.12 -17.05 3.73
N VAL A 32 6.78 -16.79 4.87
CA VAL A 32 6.42 -15.71 5.79
C VAL A 32 6.63 -14.34 5.15
N THR A 33 7.77 -14.12 4.52
CA THR A 33 8.07 -12.83 3.86
C THR A 33 7.08 -12.52 2.72
N SER A 34 6.70 -13.54 1.96
CA SER A 34 5.68 -13.42 0.90
C SER A 34 4.32 -12.99 1.44
N GLY A 35 3.90 -13.56 2.55
CA GLY A 35 2.65 -13.21 3.22
C GLY A 35 2.64 -11.77 3.69
N LEU A 36 3.74 -11.30 4.29
CA LEU A 36 3.89 -9.93 4.77
C LEU A 36 3.83 -8.91 3.63
N ASP A 37 4.47 -9.14 2.49
CA ASP A 37 4.43 -8.24 1.34
C ASP A 37 3.01 -8.08 0.79
N SER A 38 2.22 -9.16 0.77
CA SER A 38 0.82 -9.10 0.36
C SER A 38 -0.04 -8.32 1.35
N LEU A 39 0.16 -8.53 2.66
CA LEU A 39 -0.55 -7.81 3.71
C LEU A 39 -0.25 -6.30 3.67
N ARG A 40 1.01 -5.91 3.49
CA ARG A 40 1.43 -4.51 3.36
C ARG A 40 0.75 -3.83 2.17
N LEU A 41 0.70 -4.50 1.01
CA LEU A 41 0.02 -3.96 -0.16
C LEU A 41 -1.49 -3.80 0.09
N HIS A 42 -2.15 -4.79 0.69
CA HIS A 42 -3.57 -4.69 1.03
C HIS A 42 -3.86 -3.57 2.04
N GLN A 43 -2.98 -3.38 3.02
CA GLN A 43 -3.10 -2.29 3.97
C GLN A 43 -2.93 -0.93 3.28
N ALA A 44 -1.87 -0.76 2.47
CA ALA A 44 -1.64 0.46 1.69
C ALA A 44 -2.85 0.82 0.81
N VAL A 45 -3.43 -0.16 0.14
CA VAL A 45 -4.65 0.03 -0.68
C VAL A 45 -5.81 0.55 0.16
N ARG A 46 -6.08 -0.03 1.34
CA ARG A 46 -7.15 0.44 2.24
C ARG A 46 -6.89 1.83 2.78
N ASP A 47 -5.64 2.14 3.11
CA ASP A 47 -5.25 3.43 3.65
C ASP A 47 -5.41 4.53 2.60
N VAL A 48 -5.06 4.24 1.34
CA VAL A 48 -5.30 5.15 0.19
C VAL A 48 -6.79 5.36 -0.04
N VAL A 49 -7.59 4.32 -0.03
CA VAL A 49 -9.06 4.44 -0.13
C VAL A 49 -9.61 5.32 0.99
N SER A 50 -9.17 5.07 2.23
CA SER A 50 -9.59 5.88 3.38
C SER A 50 -9.16 7.35 3.27
N LEU A 51 -8.00 7.62 2.67
CA LEU A 51 -7.53 8.98 2.43
C LEU A 51 -8.39 9.67 1.36
N PHE A 52 -8.71 9.01 0.26
CA PHE A 52 -9.60 9.55 -0.77
C PHE A 52 -11.00 9.82 -0.23
N ASP A 53 -11.58 8.88 0.51
CA ASP A 53 -12.89 9.06 1.16
C ASP A 53 -12.88 10.23 2.17
N ALA A 54 -11.78 10.40 2.91
CA ALA A 54 -11.63 11.51 3.84
C ALA A 54 -11.60 12.86 3.11
N GLY A 55 -10.87 12.95 1.98
CA GLY A 55 -10.80 14.16 1.16
C GLY A 55 -12.15 14.52 0.56
N LEU A 56 -12.83 13.55 -0.04
CA LEU A 56 -14.18 13.73 -0.62
C LEU A 56 -15.18 14.16 0.44
N SER A 57 -15.24 13.44 1.55
CA SER A 57 -16.12 13.76 2.67
C SER A 57 -15.81 15.13 3.28
N ARG A 58 -14.54 15.55 3.27
CA ARG A 58 -14.15 16.88 3.76
C ARG A 58 -14.65 17.96 2.83
N ALA A 59 -14.41 17.83 1.51
CA ALA A 59 -14.89 18.79 0.51
C ALA A 59 -16.41 19.01 0.63
N GLU A 60 -17.17 17.91 0.75
CA GLU A 60 -18.64 17.96 0.90
C GLU A 60 -19.07 18.64 2.20
N ARG A 61 -18.48 18.29 3.33
CA ARG A 61 -18.88 18.82 4.64
C ARG A 61 -18.46 20.27 4.86
N SER A 62 -17.26 20.65 4.42
CA SER A 62 -16.75 22.01 4.59
C SER A 62 -17.24 22.97 3.53
N GLN A 63 -17.80 22.45 2.42
CA GLN A 63 -18.17 23.23 1.24
C GLN A 63 -16.98 24.05 0.69
N GLN A 64 -15.78 23.47 0.80
CA GLN A 64 -14.52 24.07 0.36
C GLN A 64 -13.77 23.09 -0.54
N VAL A 65 -12.92 23.65 -1.41
CA VAL A 65 -12.05 22.84 -2.25
C VAL A 65 -10.99 22.16 -1.38
N VAL A 66 -10.80 20.87 -1.59
CA VAL A 66 -9.78 20.06 -0.94
C VAL A 66 -8.79 19.58 -1.99
N GLU A 67 -7.51 19.72 -1.71
CA GLU A 67 -6.44 19.23 -2.57
C GLU A 67 -5.93 17.88 -2.07
N ILE A 68 -5.83 16.90 -2.97
CA ILE A 68 -5.12 15.64 -2.73
C ILE A 68 -3.85 15.66 -3.56
N SER A 69 -2.72 15.57 -2.90
CA SER A 69 -1.41 15.50 -3.54
C SER A 69 -0.79 14.12 -3.41
N VAL A 70 -0.14 13.68 -4.48
CA VAL A 70 0.54 12.38 -4.58
C VAL A 70 1.97 12.61 -5.04
N SER A 71 2.94 12.17 -4.24
CA SER A 71 4.36 12.15 -4.60
C SER A 71 4.80 10.71 -4.88
N GLN A 72 5.21 10.44 -6.13
CA GLN A 72 5.82 9.16 -6.48
C GLN A 72 7.23 9.06 -5.90
N HIS A 73 7.96 10.17 -5.85
CA HIS A 73 9.32 10.20 -5.35
C HIS A 73 9.39 9.90 -3.85
N ASP A 74 8.53 10.56 -3.08
CA ASP A 74 8.47 10.38 -1.62
C ASP A 74 7.63 9.18 -1.21
N ASN A 75 6.96 8.54 -2.16
CA ASN A 75 6.06 7.42 -1.92
C ASN A 75 4.96 7.78 -0.89
N ALA A 76 4.43 8.99 -1.01
CA ALA A 76 3.53 9.61 -0.05
C ALA A 76 2.32 10.26 -0.71
N LEU A 77 1.23 10.35 0.06
CA LEU A 77 0.01 11.08 -0.28
C LEU A 77 -0.37 11.99 0.87
N TRP A 78 -0.95 13.15 0.56
CA TRP A 78 -1.52 14.01 1.59
C TRP A 78 -2.74 14.77 1.09
N ILE A 79 -3.55 15.20 2.06
CA ILE A 79 -4.68 16.07 1.86
C ILE A 79 -4.29 17.42 2.41
N ASP A 80 -4.52 18.46 1.61
CA ASP A 80 -4.42 19.84 2.02
C ASP A 80 -5.80 20.52 1.89
N ALA A 81 -6.26 21.12 2.98
CA ALA A 81 -7.51 21.85 3.01
C ALA A 81 -7.25 23.27 3.54
N PRO A 82 -8.00 24.28 3.07
CA PRO A 82 -7.82 25.67 3.49
C PRO A 82 -7.96 25.90 4.99
N ASP A 83 -8.58 24.96 5.67
CA ASP A 83 -8.79 24.97 7.10
C ASP A 83 -7.56 24.38 7.79
N ALA A 84 -6.78 25.23 8.46
CA ALA A 84 -5.46 24.93 9.08
C ALA A 84 -5.45 23.75 10.07
N HIS A 85 -6.58 23.09 10.30
CA HIS A 85 -6.73 21.96 11.22
C HIS A 85 -6.94 20.60 10.52
N PHE A 86 -6.93 20.56 9.21
CA PHE A 86 -7.11 19.32 8.47
C PHE A 86 -5.98 19.09 7.47
N GLU A 87 -4.87 18.66 7.97
CA GLU A 87 -3.78 18.08 7.18
C GLU A 87 -3.69 16.59 7.51
N ARG A 88 -3.73 15.75 6.48
CA ARG A 88 -3.53 14.31 6.62
C ARG A 88 -2.51 13.85 5.62
N ARG A 89 -1.34 13.47 6.11
CA ARG A 89 -0.27 12.87 5.31
C ARG A 89 -0.14 11.39 5.64
N MET A 90 0.09 10.59 4.62
CA MET A 90 0.43 9.18 4.76
C MET A 90 1.61 8.83 3.86
N GLU A 91 2.46 7.97 4.35
CA GLU A 91 3.53 7.34 3.59
C GLU A 91 3.19 5.87 3.40
N LEU A 92 3.51 5.33 2.23
CA LEU A 92 3.27 3.93 1.98
C LEU A 92 4.26 3.07 2.77
N PRO A 93 3.83 1.89 3.23
CA PRO A 93 4.68 1.00 4.00
C PRO A 93 5.87 0.50 3.18
N GLU A 94 6.95 0.15 3.87
CA GLU A 94 8.16 -0.39 3.24
C GLU A 94 7.85 -1.60 2.34
N GLY A 95 8.37 -1.55 1.10
CA GLY A 95 8.16 -2.58 0.08
C GLY A 95 6.91 -2.41 -0.77
N VAL A 96 6.15 -1.33 -0.56
CA VAL A 96 5.08 -0.89 -1.46
C VAL A 96 5.49 0.45 -2.08
N SER A 97 5.35 0.59 -3.39
CA SER A 97 5.69 1.82 -4.11
C SER A 97 4.58 2.25 -5.05
N ILE A 98 4.41 3.56 -5.20
CA ILE A 98 3.56 4.15 -6.23
C ILE A 98 4.30 4.03 -7.56
N THR A 99 3.71 3.34 -8.53
CA THR A 99 4.30 3.12 -9.85
C THR A 99 3.75 4.06 -10.90
N ARG A 100 2.49 4.48 -10.74
CA ARG A 100 1.80 5.40 -11.66
C ARG A 100 0.78 6.24 -10.93
N VAL A 101 0.62 7.47 -11.41
CA VAL A 101 -0.49 8.36 -11.05
C VAL A 101 -1.33 8.61 -12.31
N LEU A 102 -2.63 8.38 -12.22
CA LEU A 102 -3.55 8.47 -13.35
C LEU A 102 -4.40 9.76 -13.27
N PRO A 103 -4.74 10.35 -14.43
CA PRO A 103 -4.30 10.03 -15.78
C PRO A 103 -2.80 10.29 -15.97
N GLU A 104 -2.13 9.54 -16.84
CA GLU A 104 -0.73 9.83 -17.18
C GLU A 104 -0.65 11.16 -17.92
N VAL A 105 0.29 12.01 -17.51
CA VAL A 105 0.56 13.29 -18.19
C VAL A 105 1.95 13.21 -18.81
N PRO A 106 2.08 13.45 -20.13
CA PRO A 106 3.38 13.60 -20.75
C PRO A 106 4.08 14.82 -20.13
N ASN A 107 5.33 14.68 -19.73
CA ASN A 107 6.15 15.69 -19.05
C ASN A 107 5.66 16.02 -17.63
N GLU A 108 5.73 15.05 -16.72
CA GLU A 108 5.61 15.33 -15.29
C GLU A 108 6.69 16.33 -14.87
N ASP A 109 6.31 17.32 -14.06
CA ASP A 109 7.25 18.27 -13.48
C ASP A 109 8.33 17.53 -12.68
N GLU A 110 9.54 18.09 -12.63
CA GLU A 110 10.69 17.51 -11.90
C GLU A 110 10.39 17.21 -10.42
N SER A 111 9.34 17.79 -9.86
CA SER A 111 8.91 17.56 -8.48
C SER A 111 8.31 16.15 -8.27
N GLY A 112 7.79 15.51 -9.32
CA GLY A 112 7.08 14.22 -9.21
C GLY A 112 5.85 14.25 -8.32
N VAL A 113 5.32 15.44 -8.01
CA VAL A 113 4.11 15.65 -7.21
C VAL A 113 2.94 16.00 -8.12
N ARG A 114 1.81 15.33 -7.91
CA ARG A 114 0.57 15.59 -8.65
C ARG A 114 -0.56 15.90 -7.71
N SER A 115 -1.27 17.00 -7.99
CA SER A 115 -2.37 17.50 -7.19
C SER A 115 -3.71 17.34 -7.90
N PHE A 116 -4.72 16.95 -7.16
CA PHE A 116 -6.09 16.77 -7.61
C PHE A 116 -7.02 17.56 -6.71
N PHE A 117 -7.86 18.41 -7.32
CA PHE A 117 -8.78 19.27 -6.59
C PHE A 117 -10.18 18.66 -6.55
N LEU A 118 -10.69 18.49 -5.34
CA LEU A 118 -12.03 18.00 -5.06
C LEU A 118 -12.94 19.18 -4.73
N TYR A 119 -13.97 19.37 -5.56
CA TYR A 119 -14.92 20.46 -5.42
C TYR A 119 -16.19 19.98 -4.72
N PRO A 120 -16.75 20.75 -3.76
CA PRO A 120 -17.99 20.39 -3.10
C PRO A 120 -19.15 20.39 -4.10
N GLY A 121 -20.01 19.38 -4.05
CA GLY A 121 -21.14 19.22 -4.97
C GLY A 121 -20.76 19.08 -6.45
N GLY A 122 -19.48 18.95 -6.75
CA GLY A 122 -18.94 18.87 -8.11
C GLY A 122 -18.70 17.43 -8.57
N SER A 123 -18.42 17.29 -9.86
CA SER A 123 -17.89 16.04 -10.40
C SER A 123 -16.46 15.83 -9.87
N VAL A 124 -16.21 14.64 -9.35
CA VAL A 124 -14.87 14.26 -8.90
C VAL A 124 -13.96 14.07 -10.13
N PRO A 125 -12.75 14.66 -10.16
CA PRO A 125 -11.83 14.42 -11.25
C PRO A 125 -11.49 12.93 -11.35
N ARG A 126 -11.33 12.45 -12.57
CA ARG A 126 -10.84 11.09 -12.79
C ARG A 126 -9.38 10.99 -12.37
N PHE A 127 -9.10 10.38 -11.23
CA PHE A 127 -7.73 10.15 -10.79
C PHE A 127 -7.58 8.81 -10.10
N GLY A 128 -6.36 8.36 -9.99
CA GLY A 128 -6.04 7.13 -9.30
C GLY A 128 -4.55 6.90 -9.22
N ILE A 129 -4.17 5.92 -8.43
CA ILE A 129 -2.77 5.50 -8.28
C ILE A 129 -2.64 4.00 -8.47
N GLU A 130 -1.53 3.60 -9.07
CA GLU A 130 -1.10 2.21 -9.11
C GLU A 130 0.03 1.99 -8.11
N MET A 131 -0.11 0.95 -7.31
CA MET A 131 0.87 0.55 -6.32
C MET A 131 1.36 -0.86 -6.60
N ARG A 132 2.64 -1.09 -6.32
CA ARG A 132 3.31 -2.37 -6.51
C ARG A 132 4.05 -2.78 -5.24
N ASN A 133 3.97 -4.07 -4.89
CA ASN A 133 4.81 -4.63 -3.83
C ASN A 133 6.15 -5.16 -4.39
N ARG A 134 7.06 -5.60 -3.50
CA ARG A 134 8.37 -6.18 -3.87
C ARG A 134 8.28 -7.38 -4.81
N ARG A 135 7.16 -8.08 -4.81
CA ARG A 135 6.90 -9.26 -5.67
C ARG A 135 6.33 -8.90 -7.04
N GLY A 136 6.13 -7.62 -7.34
CA GLY A 136 5.57 -7.16 -8.60
C GLY A 136 4.04 -7.19 -8.67
N VAL A 137 3.34 -7.54 -7.59
CA VAL A 137 1.88 -7.53 -7.57
C VAL A 137 1.39 -6.08 -7.61
N LEU A 138 0.56 -5.78 -8.60
CA LEU A 138 -0.01 -4.45 -8.84
C LEU A 138 -1.43 -4.35 -8.29
N ARG A 139 -1.77 -3.19 -7.75
CA ARG A 139 -3.13 -2.79 -7.39
C ARG A 139 -3.34 -1.34 -7.77
N ARG A 140 -4.52 -1.05 -8.31
CA ARG A 140 -4.95 0.30 -8.67
C ARG A 140 -6.09 0.73 -7.77
N VAL A 141 -5.98 1.93 -7.21
CA VAL A 141 -7.07 2.64 -6.56
C VAL A 141 -7.42 3.83 -7.42
N SER A 142 -8.65 3.92 -7.87
CA SER A 142 -9.15 5.04 -8.69
C SER A 142 -10.47 5.54 -8.13
N VAL A 143 -10.75 6.83 -8.32
CA VAL A 143 -12.03 7.41 -7.93
C VAL A 143 -12.96 7.43 -9.14
N ASP A 144 -14.16 6.92 -8.96
CA ASP A 144 -15.21 6.97 -9.98
C ASP A 144 -15.71 8.41 -10.09
N SER A 145 -15.61 9.00 -11.28
CA SER A 145 -15.95 10.42 -11.51
C SER A 145 -17.44 10.75 -11.40
N ILE A 146 -18.31 9.74 -11.39
CA ILE A 146 -19.77 9.92 -11.31
C ILE A 146 -20.22 9.79 -9.86
N THR A 147 -19.73 8.75 -9.17
CA THR A 147 -20.21 8.43 -7.81
C THR A 147 -19.28 8.96 -6.71
N GLY A 148 -18.05 9.37 -7.06
CA GLY A 148 -17.02 9.75 -6.10
C GLY A 148 -16.46 8.57 -5.28
N VAL A 149 -16.91 7.35 -5.53
CA VAL A 149 -16.53 6.18 -4.74
C VAL A 149 -15.18 5.65 -5.20
N PRO A 150 -14.19 5.47 -4.29
CA PRO A 150 -12.94 4.81 -4.62
C PRO A 150 -13.17 3.34 -5.00
N ARG A 151 -12.56 2.91 -6.10
CA ARG A 151 -12.59 1.54 -6.59
C ARG A 151 -11.20 0.94 -6.59
N ILE A 152 -11.13 -0.32 -6.19
CA ILE A 152 -9.89 -1.11 -6.22
C ILE A 152 -9.98 -2.06 -7.41
N THR A 153 -9.00 -2.00 -8.30
CA THR A 153 -8.91 -2.89 -9.48
C THR A 153 -7.51 -3.48 -9.59
N SER A 154 -7.43 -4.64 -10.24
CA SER A 154 -6.15 -5.17 -10.72
C SER A 154 -5.92 -4.63 -12.14
N PRO A 155 -4.72 -4.16 -12.50
CA PRO A 155 -4.46 -3.64 -13.85
C PRO A 155 -4.74 -4.64 -14.97
N GLU A 156 -4.73 -5.94 -14.66
CA GLU A 156 -5.03 -7.04 -15.60
C GLU A 156 -6.54 -7.20 -15.92
N GLU A 157 -7.43 -6.56 -15.15
CA GLU A 157 -8.89 -6.67 -15.30
C GLU A 157 -9.52 -5.58 -16.17
N GLN A 158 -8.75 -4.71 -16.82
CA GLN A 158 -9.34 -3.78 -17.78
C GLN A 158 -9.55 -4.46 -19.14
N PRO A 159 -10.79 -4.75 -19.56
CA PRO A 159 -11.07 -4.99 -20.96
C PRO A 159 -10.72 -3.70 -21.73
N ASN A 160 -9.89 -3.85 -22.75
CA ASN A 160 -9.63 -2.81 -23.75
C ASN A 160 -10.96 -2.29 -24.27
N GLY A 161 -11.32 -1.09 -23.92
CA GLY A 161 -12.45 -0.33 -24.45
C GLY A 161 -11.95 0.97 -25.04
#